data_e811404ad3d878c2be137458daf9d8b2
#
_entry.id   e811404ad3d878c2be137458daf9d8b2
#
_cell.length_a   1.000
_cell.length_b   1.000
_cell.length_c   1.000
_cell.angle_alpha   90.00
_cell.angle_beta   90.00
_cell.angle_gamma   90.00
#
_symmetry.space_group_name_H-M   'P 1'
#
loop_
_entity.id
_entity.type
_entity.pdbx_description
1 polymer ?
#
loop_
_entity_poly.entity_id
_entity_poly.type
_entity_poly.pdbx_seq_one_letter_code
_entity_poly.pdbx_strand_id
1 'polypeptide(L)'
;MDVKDPAQLDMLKDLIFSHADVFAHNLRPGSAGQYGLDPETLRARKPELICCELGAFGHVGPLSRDPDYDPLMQAFSGIMSLTGENGQPPSRSGVSIVDFGSGMWSVIGVISALYRRRRTGQGATVNASLLETAMAWMSVGIANYATDGEIGSRYDSGIAFIVPHRAYETMDGYLIVSCANDRLFGKLSVALDHPEWAVDPRFATNAGRLAHRGEIDGLIGECLARNTREYWKAQLEKFGVASAPIQTTAEIFEHEQTRALGILGRPTADEIECVGVPISFDGVRPAPLGAAPDVGQFNDEFHALLKSARVS
;
A
#
# COMPACT_ATOMS: atom_id res chain seq x y z
N MET A 1 -22.02 19.26 -3.42
CA MET A 1 -23.19 19.07 -4.32
C MET A 1 -23.89 17.76 -3.94
N ASP A 2 -25.22 17.77 -3.92
CA ASP A 2 -26.01 16.53 -3.73
C ASP A 2 -26.44 16.01 -5.12
N VAL A 3 -25.93 14.87 -5.53
CA VAL A 3 -26.28 14.24 -6.82
C VAL A 3 -27.73 13.74 -6.90
N LYS A 4 -28.46 13.72 -5.79
CA LYS A 4 -29.89 13.41 -5.75
C LYS A 4 -30.76 14.62 -6.07
N ASP A 5 -30.23 15.84 -5.98
CA ASP A 5 -30.86 17.06 -6.40
C ASP A 5 -30.60 17.24 -7.92
N PRO A 6 -31.66 17.23 -8.75
CA PRO A 6 -31.49 17.34 -10.20
C PRO A 6 -30.73 18.60 -10.64
N ALA A 7 -30.97 19.74 -9.98
CA ALA A 7 -30.30 20.99 -10.35
C ALA A 7 -28.80 20.95 -10.05
N GLN A 8 -28.40 20.33 -8.91
CA GLN A 8 -27.00 20.15 -8.55
C GLN A 8 -26.31 19.09 -9.41
N LEU A 9 -27.03 18.03 -9.78
CA LEU A 9 -26.53 17.02 -10.72
C LEU A 9 -26.25 17.61 -12.10
N ASP A 10 -27.19 18.45 -12.62
CA ASP A 10 -26.98 19.13 -13.89
C ASP A 10 -25.77 20.08 -13.83
N MET A 11 -25.62 20.78 -12.72
CA MET A 11 -24.45 21.64 -12.49
C MET A 11 -23.13 20.83 -12.45
N LEU A 12 -23.12 19.65 -11.81
CA LEU A 12 -21.97 18.75 -11.82
C LEU A 12 -21.64 18.28 -13.25
N LYS A 13 -22.64 17.90 -14.03
CA LYS A 13 -22.46 17.53 -15.44
C LYS A 13 -21.89 18.68 -16.28
N ASP A 14 -22.41 19.88 -16.09
CA ASP A 14 -21.89 21.08 -16.77
C ASP A 14 -20.40 21.32 -16.44
N LEU A 15 -19.99 21.15 -15.18
CA LEU A 15 -18.59 21.21 -14.76
C LEU A 15 -17.73 20.14 -15.45
N ILE A 16 -18.21 18.89 -15.46
CA ILE A 16 -17.51 17.79 -16.12
C ILE A 16 -17.30 18.09 -17.61
N PHE A 17 -18.33 18.51 -18.30
CA PHE A 17 -18.25 18.74 -19.73
C PHE A 17 -17.41 19.97 -20.12
N SER A 18 -17.45 21.03 -19.31
CA SER A 18 -16.74 22.28 -19.62
C SER A 18 -15.30 22.33 -19.11
N HIS A 19 -14.99 21.69 -17.95
CA HIS A 19 -13.72 21.91 -17.29
C HIS A 19 -12.93 20.64 -16.95
N ALA A 20 -13.59 19.46 -16.82
CA ALA A 20 -12.87 18.28 -16.36
C ALA A 20 -12.08 17.59 -17.48
N ASP A 21 -10.82 17.27 -17.21
CA ASP A 21 -10.01 16.33 -17.99
C ASP A 21 -10.25 14.89 -17.54
N VAL A 22 -10.51 14.71 -16.26
CA VAL A 22 -10.68 13.42 -15.59
C VAL A 22 -11.89 13.49 -14.67
N PHE A 23 -12.75 12.50 -14.75
CA PHE A 23 -13.80 12.24 -13.76
C PHE A 23 -13.54 10.91 -13.08
N ALA A 24 -13.30 10.94 -11.77
CA ALA A 24 -13.02 9.76 -10.97
C ALA A 24 -14.05 9.59 -9.86
N HIS A 25 -14.48 8.35 -9.61
CA HIS A 25 -15.40 8.04 -8.54
C HIS A 25 -15.24 6.60 -8.02
N ASN A 26 -15.71 6.39 -6.79
CA ASN A 26 -15.89 5.09 -6.16
C ASN A 26 -17.35 4.88 -5.72
N LEU A 27 -18.29 5.36 -6.51
CA LEU A 27 -19.73 5.16 -6.26
C LEU A 27 -20.04 3.66 -6.29
N ARG A 28 -21.08 3.26 -5.55
CA ARG A 28 -21.57 1.88 -5.61
C ARG A 28 -21.83 1.45 -7.04
N PRO A 29 -21.50 0.22 -7.42
CA PRO A 29 -21.70 -0.28 -8.76
C PRO A 29 -23.13 -0.04 -9.27
N GLY A 30 -23.25 0.50 -10.49
CA GLY A 30 -24.53 0.86 -11.10
C GLY A 30 -25.13 2.20 -10.65
N SER A 31 -24.65 2.81 -9.55
CA SER A 31 -25.18 4.11 -9.11
C SER A 31 -24.81 5.24 -10.06
N ALA A 32 -23.61 5.22 -10.66
CA ALA A 32 -23.20 6.24 -11.63
C ALA A 32 -24.17 6.30 -12.83
N GLY A 33 -24.60 5.15 -13.36
CA GLY A 33 -25.55 5.08 -14.47
C GLY A 33 -26.91 5.65 -14.14
N GLN A 34 -27.39 5.54 -12.89
CA GLN A 34 -28.66 6.14 -12.46
C GLN A 34 -28.65 7.66 -12.56
N TYR A 35 -27.47 8.26 -12.44
CA TYR A 35 -27.27 9.72 -12.52
C TYR A 35 -26.75 10.18 -13.89
N GLY A 36 -26.52 9.23 -14.83
CA GLY A 36 -25.86 9.52 -16.11
C GLY A 36 -24.42 10.03 -15.95
N LEU A 37 -23.72 9.48 -14.94
CA LEU A 37 -22.31 9.75 -14.62
C LEU A 37 -21.42 8.54 -14.98
N ASP A 38 -21.98 7.53 -15.64
CA ASP A 38 -21.21 6.38 -16.14
C ASP A 38 -20.32 6.77 -17.34
N PRO A 39 -19.21 6.05 -17.56
CA PRO A 39 -18.26 6.37 -18.61
C PRO A 39 -18.87 6.39 -20.02
N GLU A 40 -19.84 5.52 -20.31
CA GLU A 40 -20.48 5.44 -21.62
C GLU A 40 -21.26 6.73 -21.92
N THR A 41 -22.11 7.15 -20.98
CA THR A 41 -22.90 8.38 -21.09
C THR A 41 -22.01 9.62 -21.15
N LEU A 42 -21.02 9.75 -20.28
CA LEU A 42 -20.17 10.93 -20.23
C LEU A 42 -19.29 11.04 -21.48
N ARG A 43 -18.68 9.95 -21.93
CA ARG A 43 -17.78 9.94 -23.08
C ARG A 43 -18.51 9.99 -24.43
N ALA A 44 -19.77 9.62 -24.49
CA ALA A 44 -20.58 9.87 -25.69
C ALA A 44 -20.69 11.37 -26.00
N ARG A 45 -20.73 12.21 -24.94
CA ARG A 45 -20.80 13.67 -25.07
C ARG A 45 -19.42 14.34 -25.07
N LYS A 46 -18.43 13.79 -24.35
CA LYS A 46 -17.04 14.28 -24.25
C LYS A 46 -16.06 13.13 -24.52
N PRO A 47 -15.79 12.81 -25.79
CA PRO A 47 -14.97 11.64 -26.16
C PRO A 47 -13.53 11.65 -25.60
N GLU A 48 -12.98 12.84 -25.34
CA GLU A 48 -11.65 13.03 -24.76
C GLU A 48 -11.60 12.89 -23.23
N LEU A 49 -12.76 12.79 -22.56
CA LEU A 49 -12.82 12.63 -21.10
C LEU A 49 -12.20 11.29 -20.67
N ILE A 50 -11.43 11.34 -19.60
CA ILE A 50 -10.96 10.13 -18.91
C ILE A 50 -11.88 9.88 -17.73
N CYS A 51 -12.52 8.71 -17.72
CA CYS A 51 -13.34 8.26 -16.59
C CYS A 51 -12.56 7.22 -15.81
N CYS A 52 -12.43 7.39 -14.48
CA CYS A 52 -11.78 6.43 -13.60
C CYS A 52 -12.82 5.90 -12.60
N GLU A 53 -13.08 4.60 -12.66
CA GLU A 53 -13.99 3.91 -11.76
C GLU A 53 -13.20 2.98 -10.84
N LEU A 54 -13.35 3.15 -9.52
CA LEU A 54 -12.78 2.28 -8.51
C LEU A 54 -13.90 1.44 -7.89
N GLY A 55 -13.86 0.14 -8.14
CA GLY A 55 -14.81 -0.84 -7.60
C GLY A 55 -14.18 -1.79 -6.58
N ALA A 56 -15.01 -2.65 -5.97
CA ALA A 56 -14.54 -3.67 -5.04
C ALA A 56 -14.03 -4.92 -5.79
N PHE A 57 -14.88 -5.57 -6.57
CA PHE A 57 -14.59 -6.87 -7.20
C PHE A 57 -14.21 -6.79 -8.68
N GLY A 58 -14.09 -5.59 -9.24
CA GLY A 58 -13.88 -5.37 -10.67
C GLY A 58 -15.20 -5.07 -11.41
N HIS A 59 -15.09 -4.74 -12.70
CA HIS A 59 -16.22 -4.30 -13.52
C HIS A 59 -16.91 -5.43 -14.28
N VAL A 60 -16.40 -6.66 -14.18
CA VAL A 60 -16.95 -7.87 -14.80
C VAL A 60 -17.04 -9.02 -13.80
N GLY A 61 -17.83 -10.02 -14.11
CA GLY A 61 -17.99 -11.21 -13.30
C GLY A 61 -19.18 -11.14 -12.33
N PRO A 62 -19.43 -12.24 -11.59
CA PRO A 62 -20.64 -12.40 -10.79
C PRO A 62 -20.75 -11.41 -9.63
N LEU A 63 -19.62 -10.93 -9.08
CA LEU A 63 -19.56 -10.02 -7.95
C LEU A 63 -19.34 -8.55 -8.36
N SER A 64 -19.40 -8.24 -9.66
CA SER A 64 -19.12 -6.88 -10.16
C SER A 64 -20.06 -5.79 -9.62
N ARG A 65 -21.17 -6.16 -9.03
CA ARG A 65 -22.14 -5.24 -8.43
C ARG A 65 -22.11 -5.20 -6.90
N ASP A 66 -21.26 -6.01 -6.28
CA ASP A 66 -21.15 -6.11 -4.84
C ASP A 66 -20.19 -5.04 -4.31
N PRO A 67 -20.61 -4.24 -3.31
CA PRO A 67 -19.72 -3.32 -2.62
C PRO A 67 -18.89 -4.08 -1.59
N ASP A 68 -17.67 -3.58 -1.32
CA ASP A 68 -16.86 -4.10 -0.23
C ASP A 68 -15.88 -3.02 0.29
N TYR A 69 -15.13 -3.36 1.35
CA TYR A 69 -14.17 -2.51 2.02
C TYR A 69 -12.83 -3.23 2.17
N ASP A 70 -11.74 -2.49 2.38
CA ASP A 70 -10.38 -3.01 2.54
C ASP A 70 -10.27 -4.24 3.46
N PRO A 71 -10.77 -4.25 4.72
CA PRO A 71 -10.62 -5.41 5.59
C PRO A 71 -11.29 -6.69 5.07
N LEU A 72 -12.47 -6.52 4.46
CA LEU A 72 -13.22 -7.64 3.90
C LEU A 72 -12.52 -8.14 2.62
N MET A 73 -11.96 -7.23 1.84
CA MET A 73 -11.19 -7.58 0.65
C MET A 73 -9.86 -8.27 0.99
N GLN A 74 -9.17 -7.86 2.06
CA GLN A 74 -8.00 -8.61 2.55
C GLN A 74 -8.35 -10.06 2.93
N ALA A 75 -9.55 -10.28 3.48
CA ALA A 75 -10.04 -11.62 3.78
C ALA A 75 -10.40 -12.39 2.51
N PHE A 76 -11.21 -11.81 1.64
CA PHE A 76 -11.71 -12.45 0.42
C PHE A 76 -10.60 -12.82 -0.56
N SER A 77 -9.63 -11.94 -0.75
CA SER A 77 -8.51 -12.15 -1.67
C SER A 77 -7.51 -13.22 -1.21
N GLY A 78 -7.49 -13.54 0.08
CA GLY A 78 -6.53 -14.47 0.66
C GLY A 78 -5.31 -13.83 1.34
N ILE A 79 -5.14 -12.50 1.33
CA ILE A 79 -4.03 -11.82 2.03
C ILE A 79 -3.96 -12.27 3.49
N MET A 80 -5.12 -12.35 4.18
CA MET A 80 -5.17 -12.78 5.58
C MET A 80 -4.77 -14.24 5.78
N SER A 81 -4.85 -15.09 4.76
CA SER A 81 -4.37 -16.47 4.85
C SER A 81 -2.85 -16.58 4.93
N LEU A 82 -2.14 -15.53 4.52
CA LEU A 82 -0.67 -15.43 4.54
C LEU A 82 -0.16 -14.52 5.66
N THR A 83 -1.05 -13.82 6.39
CA THR A 83 -0.69 -12.80 7.39
C THR A 83 -1.01 -13.29 8.79
N GLY A 84 -0.05 -13.14 9.71
CA GLY A 84 -0.18 -13.48 11.11
C GLY A 84 0.61 -14.73 11.51
N GLU A 85 0.43 -15.15 12.75
CA GLU A 85 1.14 -16.25 13.38
C GLU A 85 0.55 -17.60 12.97
N ASN A 86 1.42 -18.59 12.75
CA ASN A 86 0.97 -19.95 12.46
C ASN A 86 0.25 -20.55 13.68
N GLY A 87 -0.89 -21.19 13.41
CA GLY A 87 -1.73 -21.75 14.49
C GLY A 87 -2.62 -20.73 15.20
N GLN A 88 -2.46 -19.45 14.97
CA GLN A 88 -3.35 -18.39 15.48
C GLN A 88 -4.41 -18.00 14.42
N PRO A 89 -5.47 -17.27 14.81
CA PRO A 89 -6.41 -16.71 13.84
C PRO A 89 -5.72 -15.85 12.76
N PRO A 90 -6.24 -15.81 11.51
CA PRO A 90 -5.73 -14.92 10.49
C PRO A 90 -5.77 -13.45 10.92
N SER A 91 -4.76 -12.69 10.54
CA SER A 91 -4.66 -11.26 10.86
C SER A 91 -4.70 -10.42 9.59
N ARG A 92 -5.34 -9.24 9.67
CA ARG A 92 -5.24 -8.24 8.61
C ARG A 92 -3.98 -7.39 8.77
N SER A 93 -3.55 -6.73 7.70
CA SER A 93 -2.62 -5.59 7.82
C SER A 93 -3.22 -4.48 8.68
N GLY A 94 -2.42 -3.85 9.51
CA GLY A 94 -2.82 -2.70 10.33
C GLY A 94 -3.17 -1.45 9.53
N VAL A 95 -2.75 -1.39 8.25
CA VAL A 95 -3.03 -0.30 7.31
C VAL A 95 -3.93 -0.78 6.18
N SER A 96 -4.68 0.13 5.56
CA SER A 96 -5.58 -0.15 4.42
C SER A 96 -4.76 -0.32 3.12
N ILE A 97 -3.97 -1.40 3.04
CA ILE A 97 -3.02 -1.63 1.94
C ILE A 97 -3.70 -1.82 0.59
N VAL A 98 -4.92 -2.34 0.59
CA VAL A 98 -5.69 -2.57 -0.64
C VAL A 98 -6.29 -1.27 -1.15
N ASP A 99 -6.87 -0.44 -0.27
CA ASP A 99 -7.38 0.90 -0.62
C ASP A 99 -6.28 1.79 -1.18
N PHE A 100 -5.16 1.93 -0.44
CA PHE A 100 -4.02 2.74 -0.90
C PHE A 100 -3.46 2.23 -2.22
N GLY A 101 -3.28 0.93 -2.37
CA GLY A 101 -2.81 0.33 -3.61
C GLY A 101 -3.75 0.57 -4.78
N SER A 102 -5.05 0.48 -4.57
CA SER A 102 -6.06 0.74 -5.61
C SER A 102 -6.09 2.20 -6.04
N GLY A 103 -5.91 3.13 -5.09
CA GLY A 103 -5.69 4.53 -5.39
C GLY A 103 -4.45 4.77 -6.26
N MET A 104 -3.33 4.12 -5.93
CA MET A 104 -2.10 4.19 -6.73
C MET A 104 -2.30 3.66 -8.15
N TRP A 105 -2.94 2.51 -8.33
CA TRP A 105 -3.25 1.95 -9.66
C TRP A 105 -4.18 2.88 -10.45
N SER A 106 -5.18 3.48 -9.80
CA SER A 106 -6.06 4.46 -10.42
C SER A 106 -5.29 5.66 -10.96
N VAL A 107 -4.36 6.23 -10.16
CA VAL A 107 -3.51 7.36 -10.57
C VAL A 107 -2.61 6.96 -11.74
N ILE A 108 -1.94 5.79 -11.70
CA ILE A 108 -1.10 5.28 -12.78
C ILE A 108 -1.93 5.12 -14.07
N GLY A 109 -3.12 4.54 -13.97
CA GLY A 109 -4.04 4.37 -15.08
C GLY A 109 -4.47 5.71 -15.70
N VAL A 110 -4.83 6.67 -14.87
CA VAL A 110 -5.23 8.03 -15.31
C VAL A 110 -4.07 8.77 -16.00
N ILE A 111 -2.86 8.75 -15.43
CA ILE A 111 -1.68 9.37 -16.04
C ILE A 111 -1.37 8.72 -17.40
N SER A 112 -1.44 7.39 -17.49
CA SER A 112 -1.24 6.64 -18.72
C SER A 112 -2.29 7.00 -19.78
N ALA A 113 -3.56 7.15 -19.37
CA ALA A 113 -4.64 7.57 -20.26
C ALA A 113 -4.48 9.03 -20.72
N LEU A 114 -4.04 9.95 -19.86
CA LEU A 114 -3.71 11.33 -20.23
C LEU A 114 -2.57 11.39 -21.25
N TYR A 115 -1.51 10.60 -21.04
CA TYR A 115 -0.40 10.51 -21.99
C TYR A 115 -0.86 9.95 -23.34
N ARG A 116 -1.69 8.89 -23.35
CA ARG A 116 -2.28 8.33 -24.56
C ARG A 116 -3.16 9.36 -25.29
N ARG A 117 -4.00 10.09 -24.55
CA ARG A 117 -4.89 11.12 -25.09
C ARG A 117 -4.14 12.20 -25.86
N ARG A 118 -2.95 12.63 -25.39
CA ARG A 118 -2.11 13.59 -26.13
C ARG A 118 -1.75 13.13 -27.54
N ARG A 119 -1.68 11.82 -27.79
CA ARG A 119 -1.33 11.25 -29.10
C ARG A 119 -2.54 10.91 -29.95
N THR A 120 -3.66 10.57 -29.33
CA THR A 120 -4.85 10.05 -30.04
C THR A 120 -6.02 11.00 -30.07
N GLY A 121 -6.03 12.04 -29.25
CA GLY A 121 -7.19 12.90 -29.02
C GLY A 121 -8.33 12.23 -28.24
N GLN A 122 -8.21 10.93 -27.91
CA GLN A 122 -9.28 10.14 -27.30
C GLN A 122 -9.02 9.90 -25.81
N GLY A 123 -10.04 10.06 -25.00
CA GLY A 123 -10.06 9.66 -23.59
C GLY A 123 -10.09 8.15 -23.40
N ALA A 124 -10.32 7.72 -22.17
CA ALA A 124 -10.41 6.32 -21.80
C ALA A 124 -11.32 6.11 -20.59
N THR A 125 -11.81 4.89 -20.44
CA THR A 125 -12.26 4.39 -19.14
C THR A 125 -11.10 3.64 -18.48
N VAL A 126 -10.79 4.01 -17.26
CA VAL A 126 -9.81 3.36 -16.38
C VAL A 126 -10.60 2.67 -15.29
N ASN A 127 -10.50 1.36 -15.22
CA ASN A 127 -11.11 0.57 -14.17
C ASN A 127 -10.03 0.04 -13.24
N ALA A 128 -10.21 0.24 -11.95
CA ALA A 128 -9.40 -0.35 -10.90
C ALA A 128 -10.31 -1.01 -9.88
N SER A 129 -9.81 -2.04 -9.19
CA SER A 129 -10.58 -2.67 -8.13
C SER A 129 -9.71 -3.10 -6.96
N LEU A 130 -10.36 -3.20 -5.81
CA LEU A 130 -9.71 -3.69 -4.59
C LEU A 130 -9.23 -5.13 -4.78
N LEU A 131 -10.05 -6.00 -5.39
CA LEU A 131 -9.68 -7.40 -5.60
C LEU A 131 -8.47 -7.56 -6.53
N GLU A 132 -8.45 -6.86 -7.68
CA GLU A 132 -7.33 -6.92 -8.61
C GLU A 132 -6.03 -6.40 -7.95
N THR A 133 -6.14 -5.35 -7.14
CA THR A 133 -5.03 -4.83 -6.34
C THR A 133 -4.52 -5.87 -5.34
N ALA A 134 -5.40 -6.47 -4.58
CA ALA A 134 -5.05 -7.50 -3.61
C ALA A 134 -4.39 -8.72 -4.27
N MET A 135 -4.90 -9.16 -5.42
CA MET A 135 -4.30 -10.24 -6.21
C MET A 135 -2.90 -9.86 -6.73
N ALA A 136 -2.70 -8.60 -7.15
CA ALA A 136 -1.39 -8.12 -7.57
C ALA A 136 -0.36 -8.18 -6.42
N TRP A 137 -0.75 -7.83 -5.20
CA TRP A 137 0.09 -7.98 -4.00
C TRP A 137 0.41 -9.45 -3.70
N MET A 138 -0.48 -10.39 -4.03
CA MET A 138 -0.31 -11.82 -3.82
C MET A 138 0.37 -12.54 -4.99
N SER A 139 0.92 -11.83 -5.96
CA SER A 139 1.45 -12.39 -7.21
C SER A 139 2.42 -13.57 -7.00
N VAL A 140 3.30 -13.50 -6.01
CA VAL A 140 4.25 -14.59 -5.67
C VAL A 140 3.51 -15.82 -5.14
N GLY A 141 2.60 -15.66 -4.20
CA GLY A 141 1.81 -16.78 -3.64
C GLY A 141 0.93 -17.44 -4.70
N ILE A 142 0.30 -16.63 -5.57
CA ILE A 142 -0.51 -17.13 -6.68
C ILE A 142 0.36 -17.89 -7.69
N ALA A 143 1.57 -17.40 -8.01
CA ALA A 143 2.49 -18.06 -8.92
C ALA A 143 2.98 -19.41 -8.37
N ASN A 144 3.30 -19.50 -7.06
CA ASN A 144 3.67 -20.75 -6.40
C ASN A 144 2.53 -21.77 -6.49
N TYR A 145 1.30 -21.36 -6.12
CA TYR A 145 0.14 -22.24 -6.22
C TYR A 145 -0.10 -22.72 -7.67
N ALA A 146 0.04 -21.85 -8.65
CA ALA A 146 -0.13 -22.20 -10.06
C ALA A 146 0.96 -23.16 -10.59
N THR A 147 2.15 -23.18 -9.96
CA THR A 147 3.28 -24.01 -10.38
C THR A 147 3.21 -25.42 -9.82
N ASP A 148 2.93 -25.56 -8.53
CA ASP A 148 3.03 -26.84 -7.80
C ASP A 148 1.85 -27.13 -6.88
N GLY A 149 0.85 -26.26 -6.82
CA GLY A 149 -0.32 -26.38 -5.94
C GLY A 149 -0.04 -26.06 -4.47
N GLU A 150 1.12 -25.48 -4.16
CA GLU A 150 1.48 -25.15 -2.79
C GLU A 150 0.60 -24.02 -2.23
N ILE A 151 -0.11 -24.32 -1.14
CA ILE A 151 -0.88 -23.32 -0.40
C ILE A 151 0.05 -22.65 0.60
N GLY A 152 0.24 -21.33 0.46
CA GLY A 152 1.06 -20.54 1.36
C GLY A 152 0.62 -20.65 2.82
N SER A 153 1.57 -20.58 3.74
CA SER A 153 1.35 -20.60 5.19
C SER A 153 1.73 -19.27 5.82
N ARG A 154 1.29 -19.05 7.05
CA ARG A 154 1.70 -17.90 7.87
C ARG A 154 3.03 -18.19 8.56
N TYR A 155 3.91 -17.21 8.54
CA TYR A 155 5.26 -17.30 9.10
C TYR A 155 5.55 -16.16 10.09
N ASP A 156 4.53 -15.66 10.78
CA ASP A 156 4.60 -14.50 11.70
C ASP A 156 5.15 -13.26 10.99
N SER A 157 6.29 -12.78 11.47
CA SER A 157 7.09 -11.73 10.85
C SER A 157 8.14 -12.28 9.86
N GLY A 158 8.20 -13.60 9.67
CA GLY A 158 9.17 -14.29 8.82
C GLY A 158 8.69 -14.57 7.40
N ILE A 159 9.49 -15.33 6.67
CA ILE A 159 9.17 -15.82 5.32
C ILE A 159 9.46 -17.32 5.19
N ALA A 160 8.83 -17.98 4.22
CA ALA A 160 8.90 -19.42 4.04
C ALA A 160 10.32 -19.95 3.79
N PHE A 161 11.13 -19.26 3.01
CA PHE A 161 12.28 -19.81 2.29
C PHE A 161 13.65 -19.26 2.75
N ILE A 162 13.73 -18.41 3.77
CA ILE A 162 14.98 -17.90 4.35
C ILE A 162 14.92 -17.99 5.87
N VAL A 163 15.99 -18.45 6.48
CA VAL A 163 16.20 -18.48 7.93
C VAL A 163 17.65 -18.07 8.24
N PRO A 164 17.83 -17.10 9.18
CA PRO A 164 16.83 -16.28 9.82
C PRO A 164 16.31 -15.14 8.93
N HIS A 165 15.03 -14.88 9.01
CA HIS A 165 14.37 -13.70 8.47
C HIS A 165 13.07 -13.48 9.23
N ARG A 166 13.15 -12.86 10.41
CA ARG A 166 11.98 -12.58 11.28
C ARG A 166 12.31 -11.58 12.38
N ALA A 167 11.28 -11.15 13.10
CA ALA A 167 11.44 -10.37 14.32
C ALA A 167 11.76 -11.28 15.51
N TYR A 168 12.69 -10.82 16.34
CA TYR A 168 13.06 -11.42 17.62
C TYR A 168 12.84 -10.42 18.74
N GLU A 169 12.44 -10.93 19.92
CA GLU A 169 12.30 -10.11 21.11
C GLU A 169 13.68 -9.72 21.64
N THR A 170 13.77 -8.49 22.13
CA THR A 170 14.94 -7.91 22.79
C THR A 170 14.52 -7.35 24.14
N MET A 171 15.42 -6.76 24.92
CA MET A 171 15.07 -6.21 26.24
C MET A 171 14.02 -5.08 26.19
N ASP A 172 13.88 -4.39 25.05
CA ASP A 172 13.07 -3.16 24.92
C ASP A 172 12.13 -3.16 23.70
N GLY A 173 11.85 -4.33 23.13
CA GLY A 173 10.94 -4.47 22.00
C GLY A 173 11.43 -5.51 21.00
N TYR A 174 11.15 -5.30 19.70
CA TYR A 174 11.45 -6.29 18.66
C TYR A 174 12.45 -5.75 17.64
N LEU A 175 13.35 -6.62 17.20
CA LEU A 175 14.31 -6.36 16.13
C LEU A 175 14.14 -7.40 15.00
N ILE A 176 13.89 -6.95 13.77
CA ILE A 176 13.97 -7.85 12.61
C ILE A 176 15.44 -8.07 12.26
N VAL A 177 15.80 -9.36 12.06
CA VAL A 177 17.12 -9.77 11.56
C VAL A 177 16.92 -10.60 10.29
N SER A 178 17.71 -10.31 9.26
CA SER A 178 17.63 -10.98 7.96
C SER A 178 19.00 -11.42 7.46
N CYS A 179 19.15 -12.71 7.15
CA CYS A 179 20.33 -13.28 6.53
C CYS A 179 19.96 -13.95 5.22
N ALA A 180 20.07 -13.24 4.11
CA ALA A 180 19.65 -13.71 2.79
C ALA A 180 20.52 -14.88 2.23
N ASN A 181 21.64 -15.21 2.84
CA ASN A 181 22.54 -16.30 2.42
C ASN A 181 23.41 -16.80 3.56
N ASP A 182 24.08 -17.94 3.34
CA ASP A 182 24.91 -18.62 4.36
C ASP A 182 26.11 -17.77 4.82
N ARG A 183 26.70 -16.94 3.95
CA ARG A 183 27.78 -16.02 4.34
C ARG A 183 27.29 -14.97 5.36
N LEU A 184 26.08 -14.44 5.18
CA LEU A 184 25.49 -13.50 6.14
C LEU A 184 25.13 -14.19 7.44
N PHE A 185 24.65 -15.43 7.39
CA PHE A 185 24.42 -16.23 8.58
C PHE A 185 25.71 -16.47 9.37
N GLY A 186 26.83 -16.79 8.70
CA GLY A 186 28.13 -16.90 9.37
C GLY A 186 28.57 -15.60 10.06
N LYS A 187 28.27 -14.44 9.46
CA LYS A 187 28.53 -13.15 10.10
C LYS A 187 27.60 -12.89 11.29
N LEU A 188 26.33 -13.26 11.18
CA LEU A 188 25.40 -13.21 12.31
C LEU A 188 25.89 -14.08 13.47
N SER A 189 26.31 -15.31 13.19
CA SER A 189 26.83 -16.23 14.18
C SER A 189 28.02 -15.64 14.97
N VAL A 190 28.96 -14.98 14.27
CA VAL A 190 30.06 -14.26 14.92
C VAL A 190 29.56 -13.05 15.73
N ALA A 191 28.61 -12.28 15.18
CA ALA A 191 28.07 -11.09 15.86
C ALA A 191 27.33 -11.42 17.16
N LEU A 192 26.76 -12.65 17.25
CA LEU A 192 26.08 -13.21 18.43
C LEU A 192 27.01 -13.97 19.37
N ASP A 193 28.32 -14.03 19.09
CA ASP A 193 29.33 -14.75 19.84
C ASP A 193 29.16 -16.29 19.81
N HIS A 194 28.61 -16.79 18.68
CA HIS A 194 28.36 -18.21 18.41
C HIS A 194 28.90 -18.65 17.03
N PRO A 195 30.23 -18.49 16.76
CA PRO A 195 30.80 -18.80 15.44
C PRO A 195 30.62 -20.28 15.04
N GLU A 196 30.45 -21.19 16.00
CA GLU A 196 30.22 -22.61 15.77
C GLU A 196 28.95 -22.90 14.97
N TRP A 197 27.93 -22.04 15.02
CA TRP A 197 26.71 -22.24 14.23
C TRP A 197 26.96 -22.21 12.73
N ALA A 198 27.96 -21.47 12.29
CA ALA A 198 28.30 -21.34 10.87
C ALA A 198 28.85 -22.64 10.26
N VAL A 199 29.35 -23.55 11.11
CA VAL A 199 29.92 -24.83 10.70
C VAL A 199 29.10 -26.05 11.21
N ASP A 200 28.07 -25.83 11.99
CA ASP A 200 27.17 -26.88 12.43
C ASP A 200 26.37 -27.41 11.23
N PRO A 201 26.37 -28.74 10.97
CA PRO A 201 25.65 -29.33 9.84
C PRO A 201 24.16 -28.99 9.80
N ARG A 202 23.54 -28.71 10.94
CA ARG A 202 22.13 -28.31 11.04
C ARG A 202 21.90 -26.88 10.52
N PHE A 203 22.90 -25.98 10.64
CA PHE A 203 22.73 -24.54 10.44
C PHE A 203 23.60 -23.94 9.34
N ALA A 204 24.67 -24.63 8.91
CA ALA A 204 25.64 -24.13 7.94
C ALA A 204 25.01 -23.69 6.61
N THR A 205 23.93 -24.33 6.17
CA THR A 205 23.22 -24.01 4.94
C THR A 205 21.80 -23.53 5.22
N ASN A 206 21.25 -22.71 4.32
CA ASN A 206 19.85 -22.28 4.45
C ASN A 206 18.87 -23.47 4.46
N ALA A 207 19.12 -24.51 3.68
CA ALA A 207 18.30 -25.72 3.69
C ALA A 207 18.33 -26.42 5.07
N GLY A 208 19.52 -26.51 5.68
CA GLY A 208 19.65 -27.03 7.04
C GLY A 208 18.90 -26.19 8.07
N ARG A 209 19.03 -24.86 8.00
CA ARG A 209 18.31 -23.95 8.89
C ARG A 209 16.79 -23.99 8.69
N LEU A 210 16.30 -24.18 7.47
CA LEU A 210 14.88 -24.40 7.20
C LEU A 210 14.35 -25.67 7.86
N ALA A 211 15.12 -26.77 7.79
CA ALA A 211 14.77 -28.04 8.45
C ALA A 211 14.78 -27.93 9.99
N HIS A 212 15.62 -27.06 10.55
CA HIS A 212 15.81 -26.85 11.99
C HIS A 212 15.38 -25.45 12.43
N ARG A 213 14.39 -24.83 11.71
CA ARG A 213 13.96 -23.44 11.91
C ARG A 213 13.68 -23.12 13.38
N GLY A 214 12.85 -23.90 14.05
CA GLY A 214 12.47 -23.63 15.44
C GLY A 214 13.67 -23.61 16.39
N GLU A 215 14.66 -24.49 16.15
CA GLU A 215 15.86 -24.59 16.98
C GLU A 215 16.75 -23.35 16.80
N ILE A 216 17.11 -23.01 15.57
CA ILE A 216 18.01 -21.87 15.32
C ILE A 216 17.33 -20.53 15.65
N ASP A 217 16.04 -20.36 15.36
CA ASP A 217 15.30 -19.16 15.74
C ASP A 217 15.23 -19.00 17.27
N GLY A 218 15.07 -20.08 18.02
CA GLY A 218 15.12 -20.07 19.48
C GLY A 218 16.49 -19.64 20.03
N LEU A 219 17.58 -20.21 19.51
CA LEU A 219 18.96 -19.85 19.90
C LEU A 219 19.27 -18.38 19.62
N ILE A 220 18.90 -17.88 18.44
CA ILE A 220 19.07 -16.47 18.10
C ILE A 220 18.24 -15.58 19.04
N GLY A 221 16.98 -15.96 19.30
CA GLY A 221 16.10 -15.24 20.22
C GLY A 221 16.67 -15.13 21.63
N GLU A 222 17.21 -16.21 22.18
CA GLU A 222 17.87 -16.20 23.49
C GLU A 222 19.07 -15.26 23.57
N CYS A 223 19.83 -15.12 22.48
CA CYS A 223 20.93 -14.16 22.40
C CYS A 223 20.39 -12.74 22.36
N LEU A 224 19.42 -12.45 21.46
CA LEU A 224 18.91 -11.11 21.24
C LEU A 224 18.13 -10.56 22.44
N ALA A 225 17.49 -11.42 23.24
CA ALA A 225 16.80 -11.04 24.47
C ALA A 225 17.71 -10.42 25.55
N ARG A 226 19.05 -10.55 25.43
CA ARG A 226 20.00 -10.11 26.45
C ARG A 226 20.35 -8.62 26.39
N ASN A 227 20.01 -7.93 25.31
CA ASN A 227 20.33 -6.51 25.14
C ASN A 227 19.20 -5.77 24.40
N THR A 228 19.35 -4.43 24.30
CA THR A 228 18.39 -3.55 23.65
C THR A 228 18.44 -3.62 22.13
N ARG A 229 17.40 -3.14 21.47
CA ARG A 229 17.32 -3.00 19.99
C ARG A 229 18.50 -2.17 19.46
N GLU A 230 18.82 -1.07 20.13
CA GLU A 230 19.91 -0.18 19.73
C GLU A 230 21.27 -0.86 19.81
N TYR A 231 21.57 -1.56 20.92
CA TYR A 231 22.80 -2.35 21.06
C TYR A 231 22.95 -3.36 19.93
N TRP A 232 21.92 -4.15 19.68
CA TRP A 232 21.98 -5.20 18.65
C TRP A 232 22.05 -4.62 17.24
N LYS A 233 21.32 -3.54 16.95
CA LYS A 233 21.44 -2.86 15.66
C LYS A 233 22.87 -2.41 15.40
N ALA A 234 23.50 -1.73 16.36
CA ALA A 234 24.88 -1.27 16.23
C ALA A 234 25.87 -2.44 16.11
N GLN A 235 25.66 -3.53 16.84
CA GLN A 235 26.50 -4.72 16.78
C GLN A 235 26.37 -5.43 15.44
N LEU A 236 25.18 -5.70 14.96
CA LEU A 236 24.92 -6.39 13.71
C LEU A 236 25.42 -5.58 12.50
N GLU A 237 25.31 -4.28 12.55
CA GLU A 237 25.81 -3.37 11.51
C GLU A 237 27.32 -3.48 11.31
N LYS A 238 28.12 -3.61 12.38
CA LYS A 238 29.57 -3.82 12.30
C LYS A 238 29.95 -5.05 11.46
N PHE A 239 29.10 -6.06 11.46
CA PHE A 239 29.28 -7.30 10.69
C PHE A 239 28.57 -7.25 9.33
N GLY A 240 27.83 -6.17 9.02
CA GLY A 240 27.05 -6.02 7.80
C GLY A 240 25.85 -6.98 7.73
N VAL A 241 25.27 -7.30 8.86
CA VAL A 241 24.01 -8.08 8.97
C VAL A 241 22.84 -7.11 8.97
N ALA A 242 21.90 -7.31 8.07
CA ALA A 242 20.71 -6.48 7.97
C ALA A 242 19.78 -6.68 9.17
N SER A 243 19.47 -5.59 9.84
CA SER A 243 18.53 -5.56 10.97
C SER A 243 17.82 -4.22 11.06
N ALA A 244 16.60 -4.24 11.59
CA ALA A 244 15.81 -3.02 11.82
C ALA A 244 14.92 -3.18 13.07
N PRO A 245 14.86 -2.18 13.95
CA PRO A 245 13.91 -2.21 15.06
C PRO A 245 12.47 -2.11 14.53
N ILE A 246 11.54 -2.82 15.15
CA ILE A 246 10.12 -2.57 14.95
C ILE A 246 9.78 -1.31 15.74
N GLN A 247 9.55 -0.23 15.01
CA GLN A 247 9.24 1.09 15.58
C GLN A 247 7.73 1.26 15.76
N THR A 248 7.37 1.98 16.80
CA THR A 248 6.03 2.52 16.99
C THR A 248 5.80 3.73 16.08
N THR A 249 4.53 4.15 15.92
CA THR A 249 4.19 5.37 15.19
C THR A 249 4.87 6.60 15.78
N ALA A 250 5.03 6.66 17.10
CA ALA A 250 5.73 7.76 17.76
C ALA A 250 7.23 7.77 17.46
N GLU A 251 7.88 6.61 17.52
CA GLU A 251 9.31 6.48 17.23
C GLU A 251 9.62 6.87 15.77
N ILE A 252 8.84 6.37 14.79
CA ILE A 252 9.07 6.73 13.39
C ILE A 252 8.74 8.19 13.09
N PHE A 253 7.75 8.77 13.76
CA PHE A 253 7.39 10.19 13.63
C PHE A 253 8.53 11.10 14.05
N GLU A 254 9.21 10.80 15.17
CA GLU A 254 10.33 11.58 15.70
C GLU A 254 11.69 11.20 15.12
N HIS A 255 11.76 10.15 14.30
CA HIS A 255 13.03 9.63 13.78
C HIS A 255 13.74 10.65 12.90
N GLU A 256 15.07 10.81 13.09
CA GLU A 256 15.88 11.78 12.34
C GLU A 256 15.79 11.60 10.82
N GLN A 257 15.73 10.34 10.34
CA GLN A 257 15.57 10.06 8.93
C GLN A 257 14.21 10.54 8.40
N THR A 258 13.14 10.43 9.18
CA THR A 258 11.81 10.93 8.82
C THR A 258 11.84 12.45 8.71
N ARG A 259 12.50 13.13 9.64
CA ARG A 259 12.70 14.58 9.61
C ARG A 259 13.56 15.00 8.41
N ALA A 260 14.67 14.29 8.16
CA ALA A 260 15.56 14.56 7.02
C ALA A 260 14.88 14.38 5.66
N LEU A 261 13.95 13.42 5.52
CA LEU A 261 13.16 13.23 4.30
C LEU A 261 12.18 14.38 4.02
N GLY A 262 11.84 15.20 5.01
CA GLY A 262 10.85 16.27 4.87
C GLY A 262 9.49 15.76 4.40
N ILE A 263 9.12 14.54 4.80
CA ILE A 263 7.86 13.92 4.38
C ILE A 263 6.67 14.37 5.23
N LEU A 264 6.95 14.82 6.46
CA LEU A 264 5.95 15.39 7.36
C LEU A 264 5.76 16.87 7.05
N GLY A 265 4.53 17.31 6.96
CA GLY A 265 4.21 18.71 6.70
C GLY A 265 2.85 19.10 7.26
N ARG A 266 2.66 20.39 7.44
CA ARG A 266 1.38 20.98 7.87
C ARG A 266 0.79 21.73 6.69
N PRO A 267 -0.45 21.42 6.27
CA PRO A 267 -1.13 22.19 5.22
C PRO A 267 -1.30 23.66 5.58
N THR A 268 -1.62 23.96 6.85
CA THR A 268 -1.64 25.30 7.45
C THR A 268 -0.95 25.30 8.83
N ALA A 269 -0.63 26.47 9.36
CA ALA A 269 0.06 26.58 10.65
C ALA A 269 -0.74 25.99 11.84
N ASP A 270 -2.07 26.02 11.75
CA ASP A 270 -2.97 25.58 12.81
C ASP A 270 -3.40 24.11 12.68
N GLU A 271 -2.93 23.39 11.63
CA GLU A 271 -3.28 22.01 11.40
C GLU A 271 -2.24 21.01 11.93
N ILE A 272 -2.69 19.76 12.05
CA ILE A 272 -1.81 18.66 12.45
C ILE A 272 -0.77 18.38 11.37
N GLU A 273 0.38 17.90 11.80
CA GLU A 273 1.43 17.43 10.90
C GLU A 273 1.03 16.11 10.27
N CYS A 274 1.02 16.04 8.95
CA CYS A 274 0.58 14.90 8.18
C CYS A 274 1.68 14.39 7.25
N VAL A 275 1.56 13.13 6.83
CA VAL A 275 2.45 12.55 5.82
C VAL A 275 2.09 13.13 4.45
N GLY A 276 3.06 13.77 3.81
CA GLY A 276 2.95 14.29 2.44
C GLY A 276 3.10 13.19 1.38
N VAL A 277 3.03 13.59 0.11
CA VAL A 277 3.19 12.66 -1.03
C VAL A 277 4.60 12.05 -1.01
N PRO A 278 4.76 10.70 -1.09
CA PRO A 278 6.05 10.04 -1.02
C PRO A 278 6.84 10.09 -2.34
N ILE A 279 6.79 11.23 -3.03
CA ILE A 279 7.45 11.49 -4.32
C ILE A 279 8.13 12.85 -4.25
N SER A 280 9.31 12.96 -4.85
CA SER A 280 10.00 14.24 -5.09
C SER A 280 10.36 14.37 -6.56
N PHE A 281 10.38 15.61 -7.06
CA PHE A 281 10.84 15.96 -8.41
C PHE A 281 12.09 16.82 -8.26
N ASP A 282 13.19 16.37 -8.86
CA ASP A 282 14.50 17.03 -8.75
C ASP A 282 14.93 17.32 -7.30
N GLY A 283 14.59 16.39 -6.39
CA GLY A 283 14.87 16.52 -4.96
C GLY A 283 13.85 17.37 -4.18
N VAL A 284 12.88 17.98 -4.83
CA VAL A 284 11.84 18.80 -4.20
C VAL A 284 10.53 18.02 -4.04
N ARG A 285 10.02 17.95 -2.84
CA ARG A 285 8.71 17.35 -2.55
C ARG A 285 7.59 18.36 -2.79
N PRO A 286 6.49 17.97 -3.45
CA PRO A 286 5.32 18.82 -3.55
C PRO A 286 4.80 19.22 -2.16
N ALA A 287 4.51 20.50 -1.98
CA ALA A 287 3.88 20.98 -0.76
C ALA A 287 2.44 20.46 -0.64
N PRO A 288 1.90 20.30 0.58
CA PRO A 288 0.47 20.05 0.78
C PRO A 288 -0.37 21.14 0.11
N LEU A 289 -1.47 20.74 -0.53
CA LEU A 289 -2.34 21.67 -1.27
C LEU A 289 -3.27 22.53 -0.38
N GLY A 290 -3.22 22.35 0.93
CA GLY A 290 -4.07 23.01 1.94
C GLY A 290 -4.84 22.04 2.79
N ALA A 291 -5.69 22.57 3.67
CA ALA A 291 -6.55 21.82 4.55
C ALA A 291 -7.62 21.03 3.80
N ALA A 292 -8.15 19.99 4.45
CA ALA A 292 -9.38 19.35 3.97
C ALA A 292 -10.53 20.38 3.99
N PRO A 293 -11.24 20.58 2.87
CA PRO A 293 -12.28 21.58 2.82
C PRO A 293 -13.52 21.19 3.63
N ASP A 294 -14.20 22.18 4.19
CA ASP A 294 -15.52 22.01 4.75
C ASP A 294 -16.57 21.71 3.66
N VAL A 295 -17.68 21.08 4.07
CA VAL A 295 -18.78 20.77 3.16
C VAL A 295 -19.35 22.08 2.57
N GLY A 296 -19.25 22.23 1.24
CA GLY A 296 -19.75 23.40 0.52
C GLY A 296 -18.81 24.60 0.52
N GLN A 297 -17.62 24.52 1.10
CA GLN A 297 -16.66 25.64 1.19
C GLN A 297 -16.39 26.34 -0.16
N PHE A 298 -16.33 25.59 -1.26
CA PHE A 298 -16.03 26.12 -2.60
C PHE A 298 -17.25 26.25 -3.51
N ASN A 299 -18.46 26.21 -2.98
CA ASN A 299 -19.69 26.31 -3.80
C ASN A 299 -19.73 27.60 -4.64
N ASP A 300 -19.34 28.73 -4.07
CA ASP A 300 -19.35 30.02 -4.81
C ASP A 300 -18.33 30.04 -5.95
N GLU A 301 -17.15 29.43 -5.76
CA GLU A 301 -16.13 29.30 -6.83
C GLU A 301 -16.65 28.41 -7.96
N PHE A 302 -17.30 27.29 -7.66
CA PHE A 302 -17.92 26.44 -8.67
C PHE A 302 -19.03 27.16 -9.44
N HIS A 303 -19.85 27.96 -8.76
CA HIS A 303 -20.86 28.79 -9.41
C HIS A 303 -20.23 29.86 -10.33
N ALA A 304 -19.11 30.45 -9.94
CA ALA A 304 -18.40 31.42 -10.75
C ALA A 304 -17.77 30.77 -12.01
N LEU A 305 -17.16 29.59 -11.88
CA LEU A 305 -16.61 28.82 -12.99
C LEU A 305 -17.67 28.49 -14.05
N LEU A 306 -18.85 28.02 -13.61
CA LEU A 306 -19.96 27.70 -14.53
C LEU A 306 -20.51 28.93 -15.25
N LYS A 307 -20.55 30.10 -14.61
CA LYS A 307 -20.98 31.34 -15.26
C LYS A 307 -20.00 31.77 -16.35
N SER A 308 -18.69 31.63 -16.13
CA SER A 308 -17.67 31.98 -17.11
C SER A 308 -17.70 31.08 -18.37
N ALA A 309 -18.00 29.77 -18.18
CA ALA A 309 -18.12 28.82 -19.28
C ALA A 309 -19.34 29.04 -20.20
N ARG A 310 -20.39 29.70 -19.70
CA ARG A 310 -21.61 29.99 -20.48
C ARG A 310 -21.48 31.28 -21.33
N VAL A 311 -20.41 32.05 -21.13
CA VAL A 311 -20.16 33.34 -21.83
C VAL A 311 -19.12 33.19 -22.94
N SER A 312 -18.40 32.08 -22.98
CA SER A 312 -17.41 31.72 -24.02
C SER A 312 -18.03 30.74 -25.04
#